data_7738b0dd2993995dec2dfa5e612569bb
#
_entry.id   7738b0dd2993995dec2dfa5e612569bb
#
_cell.length_a   1.000
_cell.length_b   1.000
_cell.length_c   1.000
_cell.angle_alpha   90.00
_cell.angle_beta   90.00
_cell.angle_gamma   90.00
#
_symmetry.space_group_name_H-M   'P 1'
#
loop_
_entity.id
_entity.type
_entity.pdbx_description
1 polymer ?
#
loop_
_entity_poly.entity_id
_entity_poly.type
_entity_poly.pdbx_seq_one_letter_code
_entity_poly.pdbx_strand_id
1 'polypeptide(L)'
;MVNNRIVKVYNIIIYLYMQQVLFILLFIPVVVSYHSTDELLDKIKEECDVVTELSCRMEGDILIVDWKKNQPKDVVWAFNEHARERITAELALEMIQSLKKVNPSMRITIIPVVNVWGRKQVDNGNRCLRKNKNGVDTNRNYPQKVRHHYAKFSEEYEGKHPFSEPETRLIRSILQGANQYINVHSGEFSLYMPWDSVDMRPPFYEKQKKKLKLLSRFCPQCTVGPAAIKSLYKAYGSSVDYATTQGIEAYTFEIYGSDTYDCKRMFNPPNRYKKRIIDQWKKIIFASLD
;
A
#
# COMPACT_ATOMS: atom_id res chain seq x y z
N MET A 1 33.68 -11.13 61.95
CA MET A 1 33.08 -9.86 61.38
C MET A 1 33.43 -9.60 59.93
N VAL A 2 34.09 -10.46 59.18
CA VAL A 2 34.52 -10.26 57.81
C VAL A 2 33.43 -10.70 56.77
N ASN A 3 32.59 -11.70 57.11
CA ASN A 3 31.62 -12.29 56.16
C ASN A 3 30.42 -11.40 55.79
N ASN A 4 30.02 -10.45 56.65
CA ASN A 4 28.83 -9.63 56.35
C ASN A 4 29.10 -8.46 55.37
N ARG A 5 30.36 -8.07 55.19
CA ARG A 5 30.71 -7.03 54.20
C ARG A 5 30.77 -7.57 52.77
N ILE A 6 31.26 -8.80 52.60
CA ILE A 6 31.38 -9.44 51.30
C ILE A 6 30.00 -9.74 50.72
N VAL A 7 29.06 -10.26 51.52
CA VAL A 7 27.66 -10.53 51.09
C VAL A 7 26.93 -9.25 50.71
N LYS A 8 27.13 -8.13 51.42
CA LYS A 8 26.56 -6.83 51.08
C LYS A 8 27.09 -6.29 49.74
N VAL A 9 28.38 -6.43 49.47
CA VAL A 9 28.98 -5.98 48.20
C VAL A 9 28.47 -6.83 47.02
N TYR A 10 28.36 -8.15 47.17
CA TYR A 10 27.81 -9.05 46.17
C TYR A 10 26.34 -8.72 45.85
N ASN A 11 25.52 -8.46 46.85
CA ASN A 11 24.12 -8.07 46.64
C ASN A 11 23.95 -6.71 45.94
N ILE A 12 24.84 -5.75 46.19
CA ILE A 12 24.85 -4.44 45.51
C ILE A 12 25.29 -4.62 44.06
N ILE A 13 26.30 -5.43 43.78
CA ILE A 13 26.78 -5.71 42.42
C ILE A 13 25.69 -6.43 41.59
N ILE A 14 25.01 -7.42 42.15
CA ILE A 14 23.91 -8.13 41.50
C ILE A 14 22.74 -7.17 41.25
N TYR A 15 22.39 -6.32 42.20
CA TYR A 15 21.33 -5.33 42.04
C TYR A 15 21.63 -4.31 40.93
N LEU A 16 22.85 -3.80 40.87
CA LEU A 16 23.31 -2.89 39.82
C LEU A 16 23.37 -3.59 38.46
N TYR A 17 23.81 -4.85 38.41
CA TYR A 17 23.81 -5.64 37.17
C TYR A 17 22.38 -5.93 36.67
N MET A 18 21.47 -6.29 37.57
CA MET A 18 20.04 -6.46 37.25
C MET A 18 19.38 -5.17 36.78
N GLN A 19 19.72 -4.02 37.38
CA GLN A 19 19.25 -2.71 36.93
C GLN A 19 19.81 -2.36 35.55
N GLN A 20 21.08 -2.63 35.26
CA GLN A 20 21.64 -2.40 33.92
C GLN A 20 21.07 -3.35 32.87
N VAL A 21 20.85 -4.62 33.18
CA VAL A 21 20.20 -5.58 32.28
C VAL A 21 18.73 -5.22 32.05
N LEU A 22 18.03 -4.76 33.08
CA LEU A 22 16.64 -4.28 32.94
C LEU A 22 16.55 -3.00 32.07
N PHE A 23 17.55 -2.10 32.24
CA PHE A 23 17.63 -0.87 31.42
C PHE A 23 17.98 -1.17 29.95
N ILE A 24 18.82 -2.17 29.69
CA ILE A 24 19.15 -2.63 28.33
C ILE A 24 17.94 -3.32 27.68
N LEU A 25 17.15 -4.09 28.43
CA LEU A 25 15.92 -4.72 27.93
C LEU A 25 14.80 -3.72 27.64
N LEU A 26 14.76 -2.57 28.34
CA LEU A 26 13.79 -1.49 28.11
C LEU A 26 14.13 -0.61 26.91
N PHE A 27 15.35 -0.68 26.37
CA PHE A 27 15.83 0.10 25.24
C PHE A 27 16.19 -0.73 24.00
N ILE A 28 15.77 -2.00 23.91
CA ILE A 28 15.79 -2.68 22.62
C ILE A 28 14.73 -1.98 21.78
N PRO A 29 15.10 -1.18 20.76
CA PRO A 29 14.09 -0.61 19.87
C PRO A 29 13.33 -1.78 19.27
N VAL A 30 12.03 -1.83 19.47
CA VAL A 30 11.15 -2.77 18.78
C VAL A 30 11.36 -2.51 17.30
N VAL A 31 12.19 -3.32 16.66
CA VAL A 31 12.37 -3.26 15.22
C VAL A 31 11.08 -3.76 14.63
N VAL A 32 10.18 -2.84 14.30
CA VAL A 32 8.90 -3.16 13.66
C VAL A 32 9.20 -3.73 12.28
N SER A 33 9.31 -5.04 12.21
CA SER A 33 9.52 -5.79 10.97
C SER A 33 8.30 -5.63 10.05
N TYR A 34 8.45 -5.98 8.77
CA TYR A 34 7.31 -6.17 7.88
C TYR A 34 6.56 -7.42 8.32
N HIS A 35 5.24 -7.31 8.44
CA HIS A 35 4.38 -8.46 8.71
C HIS A 35 4.43 -9.45 7.54
N SER A 36 4.35 -10.74 7.83
CA SER A 36 3.98 -11.72 6.80
C SER A 36 2.58 -11.42 6.28
N THR A 37 2.22 -12.01 5.15
CA THR A 37 0.88 -11.81 4.56
C THR A 37 -0.21 -12.26 5.53
N ASP A 38 -0.05 -13.44 6.14
CA ASP A 38 -1.06 -13.99 7.05
C ASP A 38 -1.18 -13.16 8.34
N GLU A 39 -0.06 -12.78 8.99
CA GLU A 39 -0.07 -11.89 10.15
C GLU A 39 -0.74 -10.53 9.86
N LEU A 40 -0.49 -9.95 8.69
CA LEU A 40 -1.09 -8.67 8.30
C LEU A 40 -2.61 -8.80 8.12
N LEU A 41 -3.06 -9.84 7.41
CA LEU A 41 -4.49 -10.07 7.17
C LEU A 41 -5.23 -10.42 8.46
N ASP A 42 -4.62 -11.18 9.37
CA ASP A 42 -5.24 -11.52 10.66
C ASP A 42 -5.39 -10.28 11.54
N LYS A 43 -4.38 -9.41 11.61
CA LYS A 43 -4.52 -8.11 12.31
C LYS A 43 -5.63 -7.24 11.73
N ILE A 44 -5.84 -7.24 10.41
CA ILE A 44 -6.94 -6.49 9.80
C ILE A 44 -8.29 -7.09 10.17
N LYS A 45 -8.43 -8.43 10.21
CA LYS A 45 -9.66 -9.09 10.64
C LYS A 45 -9.98 -8.77 12.10
N GLU A 46 -8.97 -8.79 12.99
CA GLU A 46 -9.11 -8.38 14.38
C GLU A 46 -9.68 -6.96 14.52
N GLU A 47 -9.25 -6.01 13.68
CA GLU A 47 -9.84 -4.65 13.64
C GLU A 47 -11.32 -4.68 13.23
N CYS A 48 -11.70 -5.54 12.25
CA CYS A 48 -13.10 -5.68 11.84
C CYS A 48 -13.99 -6.28 12.94
N ASP A 49 -13.43 -7.11 13.82
CA ASP A 49 -14.17 -7.73 14.92
C ASP A 49 -14.45 -6.73 16.06
N VAL A 50 -13.58 -5.72 16.23
CA VAL A 50 -13.68 -4.77 17.35
C VAL A 50 -14.21 -3.39 16.96
N VAL A 51 -14.21 -3.02 15.67
CA VAL A 51 -14.69 -1.72 15.18
C VAL A 51 -15.99 -1.89 14.42
N THR A 52 -17.10 -1.46 15.00
CA THR A 52 -18.46 -1.67 14.48
C THR A 52 -18.72 -1.07 13.09
N GLU A 53 -18.00 0.01 12.74
CA GLU A 53 -18.10 0.66 11.44
C GLU A 53 -17.31 -0.06 10.34
N LEU A 54 -16.45 -1.00 10.72
CA LEU A 54 -15.71 -1.85 9.78
C LEU A 54 -16.49 -3.12 9.46
N SER A 55 -16.36 -3.60 8.26
CA SER A 55 -16.88 -4.89 7.80
C SER A 55 -15.87 -5.54 6.88
N CYS A 56 -15.45 -6.73 7.25
CA CYS A 56 -14.54 -7.55 6.45
C CYS A 56 -15.28 -8.64 5.68
N ARG A 57 -14.88 -8.90 4.44
CA ARG A 57 -15.33 -10.05 3.66
C ARG A 57 -14.20 -10.60 2.78
N MET A 58 -14.30 -11.87 2.44
CA MET A 58 -13.36 -12.54 1.53
C MET A 58 -14.00 -12.69 0.15
N GLU A 59 -13.22 -12.42 -0.89
CA GLU A 59 -13.55 -12.75 -2.29
C GLU A 59 -12.41 -13.61 -2.84
N GLY A 60 -12.62 -14.93 -2.84
CA GLY A 60 -11.52 -15.88 -3.01
C GLY A 60 -10.53 -15.77 -1.83
N ASP A 61 -9.28 -15.49 -2.12
CA ASP A 61 -8.23 -15.25 -1.12
C ASP A 61 -7.98 -13.77 -0.79
N ILE A 62 -8.72 -12.85 -1.44
CA ILE A 62 -8.56 -11.41 -1.26
C ILE A 62 -9.51 -10.90 -0.18
N LEU A 63 -8.94 -10.24 0.84
CA LEU A 63 -9.70 -9.57 1.89
C LEU A 63 -10.14 -8.19 1.41
N ILE A 64 -11.41 -7.87 1.64
CA ILE A 64 -11.99 -6.56 1.38
C ILE A 64 -12.50 -6.00 2.70
N VAL A 65 -12.16 -4.75 2.97
CA VAL A 65 -12.57 -4.01 4.16
C VAL A 65 -13.44 -2.84 3.74
N ASP A 66 -14.64 -2.73 4.27
CA ASP A 66 -15.52 -1.59 4.08
C ASP A 66 -15.63 -0.79 5.38
N TRP A 67 -15.33 0.50 5.33
CA TRP A 67 -15.69 1.48 6.33
C TRP A 67 -17.08 2.05 6.00
N LYS A 68 -18.00 2.06 6.98
CA LYS A 68 -19.38 2.54 6.82
C LYS A 68 -20.11 1.89 5.63
N LYS A 69 -20.15 0.57 5.57
CA LYS A 69 -20.72 -0.25 4.50
C LYS A 69 -22.15 0.16 4.08
N ASN A 70 -22.95 0.68 5.00
CA ASN A 70 -24.35 1.06 4.76
C ASN A 70 -24.49 2.41 4.03
N GLN A 71 -23.39 3.15 3.81
CA GLN A 71 -23.37 4.36 2.99
C GLN A 71 -23.16 4.01 1.50
N PRO A 72 -23.59 4.87 0.56
CA PRO A 72 -23.20 4.73 -0.84
C PRO A 72 -21.68 4.65 -0.95
N LYS A 73 -21.17 3.79 -1.84
CA LYS A 73 -19.74 3.66 -2.08
C LYS A 73 -19.20 4.97 -2.66
N ASP A 74 -18.13 5.48 -2.08
CA ASP A 74 -17.56 6.76 -2.46
C ASP A 74 -16.10 6.62 -2.90
N VAL A 75 -15.28 5.96 -2.08
CA VAL A 75 -13.85 5.85 -2.30
C VAL A 75 -13.39 4.39 -2.28
N VAL A 76 -12.48 4.05 -3.18
CA VAL A 76 -11.80 2.75 -3.24
C VAL A 76 -10.30 2.96 -3.14
N TRP A 77 -9.64 2.25 -2.21
CA TRP A 77 -8.19 2.19 -2.08
C TRP A 77 -7.70 0.77 -2.32
N ALA A 78 -6.78 0.61 -3.26
CA ALA A 78 -6.12 -0.67 -3.55
C ALA A 78 -4.64 -0.60 -3.21
N PHE A 79 -4.14 -1.65 -2.56
CA PHE A 79 -2.76 -1.76 -2.13
C PHE A 79 -2.16 -3.11 -2.54
N ASN A 80 -0.83 -3.15 -2.66
CA ASN A 80 -0.05 -4.34 -2.93
C ASN A 80 -0.54 -5.15 -4.15
N GLU A 81 -0.82 -4.44 -5.23
CA GLU A 81 -1.11 -5.05 -6.53
C GLU A 81 0.13 -5.73 -7.09
N HIS A 82 1.31 -5.12 -6.92
CA HIS A 82 2.59 -5.78 -7.20
C HIS A 82 3.14 -6.42 -5.91
N ALA A 83 3.42 -7.70 -5.99
CA ALA A 83 3.77 -8.54 -4.83
C ALA A 83 4.96 -8.00 -4.01
N ARG A 84 6.01 -7.49 -4.68
CA ARG A 84 7.25 -6.96 -4.05
C ARG A 84 7.07 -5.66 -3.27
N GLU A 85 5.97 -4.95 -3.44
CA GLU A 85 5.70 -3.62 -2.87
C GLU A 85 5.07 -3.73 -1.47
N ARG A 86 5.74 -4.41 -0.54
CA ARG A 86 5.21 -4.77 0.78
C ARG A 86 4.80 -3.58 1.64
N ILE A 87 5.50 -2.45 1.52
CA ILE A 87 5.22 -1.23 2.29
C ILE A 87 3.79 -0.72 2.09
N THR A 88 3.21 -0.95 0.91
CA THR A 88 1.86 -0.50 0.59
C THR A 88 0.81 -1.20 1.45
N ALA A 89 0.94 -2.51 1.68
CA ALA A 89 0.04 -3.26 2.56
C ALA A 89 0.24 -2.92 4.05
N GLU A 90 1.47 -2.60 4.48
CA GLU A 90 1.72 -2.06 5.82
C GLU A 90 1.00 -0.71 6.00
N LEU A 91 1.00 0.14 4.96
CA LEU A 91 0.23 1.38 4.96
C LEU A 91 -1.27 1.10 5.03
N ALA A 92 -1.79 0.09 4.29
CA ALA A 92 -3.20 -0.28 4.35
C ALA A 92 -3.64 -0.68 5.77
N LEU A 93 -2.88 -1.50 6.48
CA LEU A 93 -3.14 -1.86 7.88
C LEU A 93 -3.24 -0.61 8.77
N GLU A 94 -2.26 0.27 8.69
CA GLU A 94 -2.22 1.52 9.47
C GLU A 94 -3.35 2.51 9.08
N MET A 95 -3.78 2.51 7.81
CA MET A 95 -4.94 3.28 7.36
C MET A 95 -6.22 2.75 8.02
N ILE A 96 -6.45 1.43 7.98
CA ILE A 96 -7.62 0.77 8.58
C ILE A 96 -7.69 1.06 10.08
N GLN A 97 -6.58 0.89 10.81
CA GLN A 97 -6.48 1.18 12.24
C GLN A 97 -6.74 2.66 12.59
N SER A 98 -6.49 3.56 11.63
CA SER A 98 -6.71 4.99 11.82
C SER A 98 -8.14 5.45 11.54
N LEU A 99 -8.98 4.64 10.84
CA LEU A 99 -10.33 5.04 10.39
C LEU A 99 -11.24 5.44 11.54
N LYS A 100 -11.25 4.70 12.65
CA LYS A 100 -12.05 5.03 13.82
C LYS A 100 -11.72 6.42 14.40
N LYS A 101 -10.43 6.77 14.41
CA LYS A 101 -9.97 8.06 14.91
C LYS A 101 -10.26 9.20 13.94
N VAL A 102 -10.03 8.99 12.64
CA VAL A 102 -10.26 9.99 11.58
C VAL A 102 -11.76 10.16 11.32
N ASN A 103 -12.52 9.07 11.41
CA ASN A 103 -13.98 8.99 11.25
C ASN A 103 -14.51 9.67 9.98
N PRO A 104 -14.04 9.29 8.77
CA PRO A 104 -14.56 9.86 7.53
C PRO A 104 -16.08 9.64 7.41
N SER A 105 -16.79 10.64 6.86
CA SER A 105 -18.24 10.56 6.68
C SER A 105 -18.68 9.64 5.54
N MET A 106 -17.82 9.44 4.52
CA MET A 106 -18.09 8.62 3.34
C MET A 106 -17.78 7.14 3.57
N ARG A 107 -18.33 6.27 2.71
CA ARG A 107 -17.92 4.87 2.64
C ARG A 107 -16.58 4.74 1.93
N ILE A 108 -15.66 4.01 2.56
CA ILE A 108 -14.35 3.66 1.96
C ILE A 108 -14.25 2.15 1.84
N THR A 109 -13.99 1.65 0.63
CA THR A 109 -13.68 0.24 0.39
C THR A 109 -12.17 0.09 0.21
N ILE A 110 -11.55 -0.80 0.98
CA ILE A 110 -10.09 -1.00 1.00
C ILE A 110 -9.78 -2.43 0.59
N ILE A 111 -8.84 -2.59 -0.34
CA ILE A 111 -8.24 -3.88 -0.69
C ILE A 111 -6.79 -3.83 -0.20
N PRO A 112 -6.49 -4.38 1.00
CA PRO A 112 -5.17 -4.22 1.62
C PRO A 112 -4.06 -4.99 0.90
N VAL A 113 -4.40 -6.11 0.26
CA VAL A 113 -3.49 -6.93 -0.55
C VAL A 113 -4.25 -7.45 -1.76
N VAL A 114 -3.98 -6.87 -2.92
CA VAL A 114 -4.59 -7.33 -4.18
C VAL A 114 -3.97 -8.64 -4.62
N ASN A 115 -2.65 -8.76 -4.62
CA ASN A 115 -1.91 -9.95 -5.05
C ASN A 115 -1.46 -10.79 -3.85
N VAL A 116 -2.41 -11.47 -3.21
CA VAL A 116 -2.17 -12.27 -2.00
C VAL A 116 -1.18 -13.41 -2.27
N TRP A 117 -1.37 -14.17 -3.37
CA TRP A 117 -0.46 -15.24 -3.71
C TRP A 117 0.98 -14.73 -3.92
N GLY A 118 1.14 -13.66 -4.70
CA GLY A 118 2.45 -13.09 -4.99
C GLY A 118 3.15 -12.59 -3.72
N ARG A 119 2.41 -11.90 -2.82
CA ARG A 119 2.96 -11.43 -1.56
C ARG A 119 3.44 -12.59 -0.68
N LYS A 120 2.70 -13.71 -0.60
CA LYS A 120 3.15 -14.93 0.10
C LYS A 120 4.46 -15.49 -0.51
N GLN A 121 4.61 -15.42 -1.83
CA GLN A 121 5.88 -15.81 -2.48
C GLN A 121 7.03 -14.87 -2.10
N VAL A 122 6.77 -13.58 -1.97
CA VAL A 122 7.77 -12.60 -1.50
C VAL A 122 8.16 -12.87 -0.05
N ASP A 123 7.21 -13.19 0.82
CA ASP A 123 7.46 -13.59 2.21
C ASP A 123 8.34 -14.84 2.27
N ASN A 124 8.16 -15.78 1.35
CA ASN A 124 8.94 -17.02 1.22
C ASN A 124 10.28 -16.84 0.47
N GLY A 125 10.71 -15.60 0.22
CA GLY A 125 12.04 -15.29 -0.31
C GLY A 125 12.12 -14.88 -1.78
N ASN A 126 11.03 -14.94 -2.56
CA ASN A 126 11.01 -14.43 -3.94
C ASN A 126 10.85 -12.90 -3.98
N ARG A 127 11.86 -12.19 -3.51
CA ARG A 127 11.81 -10.76 -3.15
C ARG A 127 11.54 -9.80 -4.31
N CYS A 128 11.79 -10.23 -5.55
CA CYS A 128 11.62 -9.39 -6.75
C CYS A 128 10.29 -9.66 -7.48
N LEU A 129 9.48 -10.60 -7.01
CA LEU A 129 8.24 -10.98 -7.69
C LEU A 129 7.28 -9.78 -7.76
N ARG A 130 6.88 -9.44 -8.99
CA ARG A 130 5.89 -8.40 -9.30
C ARG A 130 4.52 -9.01 -9.57
N LYS A 131 4.49 -10.02 -10.41
CA LYS A 131 3.33 -10.61 -11.08
C LYS A 131 2.51 -11.53 -10.16
N ASN A 132 1.28 -11.83 -10.59
CA ASN A 132 0.39 -12.76 -9.91
C ASN A 132 0.75 -14.23 -10.20
N LYS A 133 -0.07 -15.18 -9.73
CA LYS A 133 0.11 -16.62 -9.88
C LYS A 133 0.20 -17.08 -11.34
N ASN A 134 -0.50 -16.39 -12.24
CA ASN A 134 -0.52 -16.71 -13.65
C ASN A 134 0.62 -16.07 -14.45
N GLY A 135 1.54 -15.39 -13.76
CA GLY A 135 2.65 -14.67 -14.38
C GLY A 135 2.20 -13.41 -15.13
N VAL A 136 1.11 -12.79 -14.70
CA VAL A 136 0.53 -11.57 -15.28
C VAL A 136 0.81 -10.38 -14.37
N ASP A 137 1.16 -9.24 -14.94
CA ASP A 137 1.11 -7.95 -14.28
C ASP A 137 -0.34 -7.48 -14.23
N THR A 138 -0.96 -7.56 -13.06
CA THR A 138 -2.37 -7.23 -12.88
C THR A 138 -2.65 -5.77 -13.21
N ASN A 139 -1.68 -4.86 -12.98
CA ASN A 139 -1.80 -3.44 -13.37
C ASN A 139 -1.45 -3.17 -14.85
N ARG A 140 -1.52 -4.21 -15.69
CA ARG A 140 -1.50 -4.14 -17.17
C ARG A 140 -2.69 -4.90 -17.78
N ASN A 141 -3.49 -5.59 -16.95
CA ASN A 141 -4.55 -6.51 -17.39
C ASN A 141 -5.93 -5.83 -17.53
N TYR A 142 -5.98 -4.50 -17.65
CA TYR A 142 -7.20 -3.75 -17.94
C TYR A 142 -7.29 -3.37 -19.42
N PRO A 143 -8.48 -2.96 -19.94
CA PRO A 143 -8.62 -2.46 -21.28
C PRO A 143 -7.67 -1.29 -21.55
N GLN A 144 -6.94 -1.36 -22.65
CA GLN A 144 -5.98 -0.36 -23.05
C GLN A 144 -6.63 0.71 -23.92
N LYS A 145 -6.34 1.98 -23.65
CA LYS A 145 -6.74 3.11 -24.49
C LYS A 145 -6.01 3.12 -25.84
N VAL A 146 -4.75 2.74 -25.82
CA VAL A 146 -3.91 2.50 -26.99
C VAL A 146 -3.37 1.08 -26.87
N ARG A 147 -3.55 0.28 -27.94
CA ARG A 147 -3.13 -1.11 -27.93
C ARG A 147 -1.60 -1.22 -27.86
N HIS A 148 -1.13 -1.97 -26.88
CA HIS A 148 0.28 -2.31 -26.66
C HIS A 148 0.37 -3.76 -26.22
N HIS A 149 1.42 -4.47 -26.63
CA HIS A 149 1.64 -5.84 -26.26
C HIS A 149 3.00 -5.98 -25.58
N TYR A 150 2.98 -6.60 -24.43
CA TYR A 150 4.19 -6.97 -23.70
C TYR A 150 4.54 -8.43 -23.96
N ALA A 151 5.83 -8.74 -24.08
CA ALA A 151 6.26 -10.13 -24.21
C ALA A 151 5.86 -10.94 -22.97
N LYS A 152 5.46 -12.21 -23.15
CA LYS A 152 4.97 -13.07 -22.05
C LYS A 152 5.98 -13.23 -20.90
N PHE A 153 7.27 -13.14 -21.18
CA PHE A 153 8.34 -13.19 -20.17
C PHE A 153 8.64 -11.82 -19.53
N SER A 154 8.09 -10.75 -20.05
CA SER A 154 8.22 -9.41 -19.45
C SER A 154 7.61 -9.36 -18.04
N GLU A 155 8.16 -8.53 -17.17
CA GLU A 155 7.53 -8.20 -15.90
C GLU A 155 6.17 -7.49 -16.07
N GLU A 156 5.94 -6.88 -17.23
CA GLU A 156 4.74 -6.10 -17.56
C GLU A 156 3.76 -6.89 -18.46
N TYR A 157 3.88 -8.24 -18.52
CA TYR A 157 2.98 -9.05 -19.34
C TYR A 157 1.52 -8.86 -18.93
N GLU A 158 0.70 -8.40 -19.89
CA GLU A 158 -0.70 -7.98 -19.68
C GLU A 158 -1.71 -9.14 -19.55
N GLY A 159 -1.27 -10.38 -19.71
CA GLY A 159 -2.17 -11.54 -19.73
C GLY A 159 -2.77 -11.82 -21.12
N LYS A 160 -3.69 -12.80 -21.19
CA LYS A 160 -4.28 -13.26 -22.46
C LYS A 160 -5.26 -12.26 -23.05
N HIS A 161 -5.99 -11.57 -22.23
CA HIS A 161 -6.99 -10.55 -22.58
C HIS A 161 -7.28 -9.65 -21.37
N PRO A 162 -7.86 -8.47 -21.54
CA PRO A 162 -8.28 -7.64 -20.43
C PRO A 162 -9.20 -8.40 -19.46
N PHE A 163 -8.94 -8.23 -18.16
CA PHE A 163 -9.66 -8.94 -17.09
C PHE A 163 -9.51 -10.47 -17.13
N SER A 164 -8.42 -11.00 -17.68
CA SER A 164 -8.14 -12.44 -17.60
C SER A 164 -7.91 -12.90 -16.15
N GLU A 165 -7.44 -12.02 -15.29
CA GLU A 165 -7.05 -12.33 -13.93
C GLU A 165 -8.19 -12.13 -12.91
N PRO A 166 -8.30 -12.97 -11.87
CA PRO A 166 -9.34 -12.83 -10.85
C PRO A 166 -9.23 -11.51 -10.08
N GLU A 167 -8.01 -11.05 -9.79
CA GLU A 167 -7.72 -9.80 -9.11
C GLU A 167 -8.31 -8.60 -9.86
N THR A 168 -8.13 -8.55 -11.18
CA THR A 168 -8.61 -7.43 -12.00
C THR A 168 -10.11 -7.47 -12.19
N ARG A 169 -10.73 -8.66 -12.28
CA ARG A 169 -12.20 -8.80 -12.28
C ARG A 169 -12.81 -8.33 -10.96
N LEU A 170 -12.15 -8.63 -9.85
CA LEU A 170 -12.58 -8.17 -8.53
C LEU A 170 -12.51 -6.64 -8.44
N ILE A 171 -11.38 -6.03 -8.79
CA ILE A 171 -11.24 -4.56 -8.78
C ILE A 171 -12.30 -3.93 -9.68
N ARG A 172 -12.52 -4.46 -10.88
CA ARG A 172 -13.59 -4.02 -11.78
C ARG A 172 -14.96 -3.99 -11.09
N SER A 173 -15.31 -5.05 -10.37
CA SER A 173 -16.61 -5.13 -9.67
C SER A 173 -16.68 -4.15 -8.48
N ILE A 174 -15.58 -3.97 -7.76
CA ILE A 174 -15.51 -3.05 -6.62
C ILE A 174 -15.59 -1.59 -7.08
N LEU A 175 -15.04 -1.24 -8.22
CA LEU A 175 -15.06 0.12 -8.75
C LEU A 175 -16.45 0.59 -9.19
N GLN A 176 -17.42 -0.32 -9.39
CA GLN A 176 -18.78 0.06 -9.75
C GLN A 176 -19.41 0.96 -8.67
N GLY A 177 -19.81 2.17 -9.08
CA GLY A 177 -20.43 3.17 -8.21
C GLY A 177 -19.45 3.93 -7.30
N ALA A 178 -18.14 3.79 -7.50
CA ALA A 178 -17.15 4.61 -6.82
C ALA A 178 -17.02 5.99 -7.47
N ASN A 179 -16.77 7.02 -6.66
CA ASN A 179 -16.47 8.37 -7.11
C ASN A 179 -14.96 8.62 -7.22
N GLN A 180 -14.16 7.98 -6.34
CA GLN A 180 -12.72 8.12 -6.31
C GLN A 180 -12.04 6.75 -6.20
N TYR A 181 -10.89 6.62 -6.86
CA TYR A 181 -10.01 5.45 -6.78
C TYR A 181 -8.56 5.85 -6.57
N ILE A 182 -7.89 5.22 -5.62
CA ILE A 182 -6.45 5.37 -5.40
C ILE A 182 -5.80 4.00 -5.45
N ASN A 183 -4.88 3.82 -6.41
CA ASN A 183 -4.00 2.66 -6.46
C ASN A 183 -2.64 3.02 -5.86
N VAL A 184 -2.23 2.29 -4.80
CA VAL A 184 -1.04 2.60 -4.02
C VAL A 184 0.07 1.62 -4.34
N HIS A 185 1.16 2.17 -4.84
CA HIS A 185 2.37 1.49 -5.29
C HIS A 185 3.61 1.94 -4.54
N SER A 186 4.74 1.27 -4.80
CA SER A 186 6.07 1.74 -4.42
C SER A 186 7.10 1.36 -5.48
N GLY A 187 8.08 2.21 -5.67
CA GLY A 187 9.15 2.15 -6.66
C GLY A 187 9.78 3.53 -6.84
N GLU A 188 9.01 4.56 -6.55
CA GLU A 188 9.43 5.95 -6.57
C GLU A 188 8.65 6.77 -5.53
N PHE A 189 8.79 8.10 -5.55
CA PHE A 189 7.96 9.03 -4.79
C PHE A 189 7.13 9.87 -5.76
N SER A 190 5.83 9.56 -5.90
CA SER A 190 5.00 10.25 -6.89
C SER A 190 3.53 10.37 -6.51
N LEU A 191 2.92 11.46 -6.94
CA LEU A 191 1.50 11.74 -6.88
C LEU A 191 1.01 11.89 -8.32
N TYR A 192 0.54 10.79 -8.90
CA TYR A 192 0.12 10.75 -10.29
C TYR A 192 -1.40 10.83 -10.46
N MET A 193 -1.81 11.48 -11.52
CA MET A 193 -3.15 11.43 -12.09
C MET A 193 -3.08 10.80 -13.48
N PRO A 194 -4.19 10.31 -14.04
CA PRO A 194 -4.24 9.77 -15.40
C PRO A 194 -3.78 10.82 -16.45
N TRP A 195 -3.44 10.39 -17.62
CA TRP A 195 -3.39 9.00 -18.07
C TRP A 195 -2.01 8.41 -17.80
N ASP A 196 -1.96 7.10 -17.58
CA ASP A 196 -0.69 6.37 -17.47
C ASP A 196 -0.13 6.00 -18.86
N SER A 197 -1.05 5.84 -19.87
CA SER A 197 -0.73 5.32 -21.19
C SER A 197 -0.56 6.38 -22.27
N VAL A 198 -1.20 7.53 -22.16
CA VAL A 198 -1.26 8.56 -23.22
C VAL A 198 -1.07 9.97 -22.69
N ASP A 199 -0.41 10.82 -23.48
CA ASP A 199 -0.28 12.24 -23.18
C ASP A 199 -1.56 13.00 -23.64
N MET A 200 -2.60 12.89 -22.82
CA MET A 200 -3.88 13.55 -23.01
C MET A 200 -4.43 14.06 -21.69
N ARG A 201 -5.27 15.10 -21.70
CA ARG A 201 -5.97 15.54 -20.48
C ARG A 201 -7.10 14.57 -20.13
N PRO A 202 -7.13 14.04 -18.87
CA PRO A 202 -8.26 13.23 -18.41
C PRO A 202 -9.49 14.11 -18.12
N PRO A 203 -10.70 13.51 -17.96
CA PRO A 203 -11.93 14.26 -17.68
C PRO A 203 -11.86 15.16 -16.43
N PHE A 204 -11.13 14.75 -15.41
CA PHE A 204 -11.02 15.48 -14.13
C PHE A 204 -9.73 16.30 -14.00
N TYR A 205 -9.06 16.62 -15.09
CA TYR A 205 -7.70 17.20 -15.11
C TYR A 205 -7.51 18.39 -14.13
N GLU A 206 -8.34 19.42 -14.20
CA GLU A 206 -8.17 20.62 -13.38
C GLU A 206 -8.43 20.34 -11.88
N LYS A 207 -9.44 19.51 -11.58
CA LYS A 207 -9.74 19.07 -10.22
C LYS A 207 -8.58 18.27 -9.64
N GLN A 208 -8.09 17.27 -10.38
CA GLN A 208 -6.96 16.42 -9.98
C GLN A 208 -5.68 17.22 -9.81
N LYS A 209 -5.36 18.11 -10.75
CA LYS A 209 -4.18 18.99 -10.68
C LYS A 209 -4.21 19.87 -9.43
N LYS A 210 -5.36 20.47 -9.10
CA LYS A 210 -5.54 21.27 -7.88
C LYS A 210 -5.33 20.42 -6.62
N LYS A 211 -5.95 19.21 -6.57
CA LYS A 211 -5.83 18.27 -5.45
C LYS A 211 -4.38 17.83 -5.26
N LEU A 212 -3.71 17.38 -6.33
CA LEU A 212 -2.30 16.95 -6.25
C LEU A 212 -1.35 18.08 -5.81
N LYS A 213 -1.61 19.32 -6.24
CA LYS A 213 -0.85 20.50 -5.77
C LYS A 213 -1.02 20.74 -4.26
N LEU A 214 -2.19 20.44 -3.68
CA LEU A 214 -2.40 20.52 -2.23
C LEU A 214 -1.68 19.40 -1.50
N LEU A 215 -1.79 18.17 -2.00
CA LEU A 215 -1.18 16.98 -1.41
C LEU A 215 0.35 17.02 -1.47
N SER A 216 0.94 17.60 -2.51
CA SER A 216 2.39 17.70 -2.68
C SER A 216 3.08 18.49 -1.57
N ARG A 217 2.35 19.32 -0.82
CA ARG A 217 2.88 20.00 0.38
C ARG A 217 3.33 19.01 1.46
N PHE A 218 2.74 17.82 1.50
CA PHE A 218 3.13 16.76 2.42
C PHE A 218 4.22 15.85 1.86
N CYS A 219 4.55 15.97 0.56
CA CYS A 219 5.60 15.21 -0.12
C CYS A 219 6.40 16.11 -1.07
N PRO A 220 7.27 17.01 -0.55
CA PRO A 220 8.04 17.93 -1.39
C PRO A 220 8.96 17.23 -2.40
N GLN A 221 9.37 15.98 -2.11
CA GLN A 221 10.20 15.16 -2.99
C GLN A 221 9.40 14.43 -4.09
N CYS A 222 8.05 14.43 -4.01
CA CYS A 222 7.24 13.69 -4.97
C CYS A 222 7.23 14.34 -6.35
N THR A 223 7.36 13.51 -7.39
CA THR A 223 6.98 13.87 -8.76
C THR A 223 5.46 14.01 -8.85
N VAL A 224 4.95 15.07 -9.47
CA VAL A 224 3.51 15.38 -9.46
C VAL A 224 2.99 15.67 -10.86
N GLY A 225 1.91 15.03 -11.25
CA GLY A 225 1.21 15.31 -12.52
C GLY A 225 0.71 14.06 -13.27
N PRO A 226 0.42 14.19 -14.58
CA PRO A 226 0.00 13.05 -15.39
C PRO A 226 1.13 12.01 -15.51
N ALA A 227 0.81 10.74 -15.24
CA ALA A 227 1.82 9.68 -15.18
C ALA A 227 2.52 9.48 -16.55
N ALA A 228 1.79 9.48 -17.67
CA ALA A 228 2.38 9.32 -18.99
C ALA A 228 3.43 10.37 -19.38
N ILE A 229 3.44 11.52 -18.68
CA ILE A 229 4.38 12.62 -18.92
C ILE A 229 5.49 12.65 -17.86
N LYS A 230 5.15 12.28 -16.63
CA LYS A 230 6.01 12.49 -15.46
C LYS A 230 6.76 11.25 -15.02
N SER A 231 6.25 10.04 -15.31
CA SER A 231 6.97 8.79 -15.04
C SER A 231 8.05 8.52 -16.10
N LEU A 232 8.90 7.56 -15.82
CA LEU A 232 9.99 7.15 -16.73
C LEU A 232 9.48 6.42 -17.98
N TYR A 233 8.26 5.89 -17.95
CA TYR A 233 7.68 5.11 -19.05
C TYR A 233 6.15 5.18 -19.05
N LYS A 234 5.54 4.87 -20.18
CA LYS A 234 4.08 4.76 -20.29
C LYS A 234 3.60 3.38 -19.88
N ALA A 235 2.54 3.32 -19.05
CA ALA A 235 1.94 2.10 -18.58
C ALA A 235 0.59 1.86 -19.30
N TYR A 236 0.49 0.79 -20.09
CA TYR A 236 -0.70 0.46 -20.85
C TYR A 236 -1.55 -0.58 -20.12
N GLY A 237 -2.85 -0.34 -19.97
CA GLY A 237 -3.77 -1.25 -19.31
C GLY A 237 -3.72 -1.20 -17.78
N SER A 238 -3.49 -0.02 -17.22
CA SER A 238 -3.53 0.21 -15.77
C SER A 238 -4.96 0.31 -15.24
N SER A 239 -5.11 -0.01 -13.94
CA SER A 239 -6.38 0.12 -13.22
C SER A 239 -6.87 1.57 -13.15
N VAL A 240 -5.95 2.53 -13.07
CA VAL A 240 -6.23 3.96 -12.98
C VAL A 240 -6.75 4.50 -14.30
N ASP A 241 -6.16 4.12 -15.43
CA ASP A 241 -6.70 4.46 -16.75
C ASP A 241 -8.10 3.86 -16.95
N TYR A 242 -8.30 2.60 -16.56
CA TYR A 242 -9.61 1.96 -16.61
C TYR A 242 -10.64 2.70 -15.75
N ALA A 243 -10.35 2.98 -14.47
CA ALA A 243 -11.23 3.71 -13.57
C ALA A 243 -11.62 5.07 -14.16
N THR A 244 -10.68 5.78 -14.78
CA THR A 244 -10.92 7.06 -15.46
C THR A 244 -11.87 6.92 -16.63
N THR A 245 -11.81 5.84 -17.43
CA THR A 245 -12.77 5.58 -18.51
C THR A 245 -14.17 5.29 -17.99
N GLN A 246 -14.32 4.88 -16.72
CA GLN A 246 -15.61 4.68 -16.06
C GLN A 246 -16.16 5.95 -15.39
N GLY A 247 -15.50 7.11 -15.56
CA GLY A 247 -15.92 8.38 -14.96
C GLY A 247 -15.54 8.49 -13.48
N ILE A 248 -14.56 7.70 -13.00
CA ILE A 248 -14.07 7.72 -11.62
C ILE A 248 -12.84 8.62 -11.55
N GLU A 249 -12.77 9.50 -10.54
CA GLU A 249 -11.60 10.30 -10.24
C GLU A 249 -10.48 9.40 -9.69
N ALA A 250 -9.45 9.09 -10.49
CA ALA A 250 -8.47 8.08 -10.15
C ALA A 250 -7.05 8.64 -10.00
N TYR A 251 -6.23 7.97 -9.16
CA TYR A 251 -4.86 8.35 -8.85
C TYR A 251 -3.95 7.14 -8.68
N THR A 252 -2.67 7.28 -9.07
CA THR A 252 -1.59 6.38 -8.68
C THR A 252 -0.69 7.10 -7.69
N PHE A 253 -0.54 6.55 -6.49
CA PHE A 253 0.39 7.06 -5.48
C PHE A 253 1.54 6.09 -5.31
N GLU A 254 2.75 6.58 -5.56
CA GLU A 254 4.02 5.86 -5.37
C GLU A 254 4.66 6.34 -4.07
N ILE A 255 4.65 5.49 -3.05
CA ILE A 255 4.88 5.94 -1.67
C ILE A 255 6.33 5.87 -1.21
N TYR A 256 7.17 5.17 -1.96
CA TYR A 256 8.58 5.00 -1.65
C TYR A 256 9.33 4.47 -2.86
N GLY A 257 10.56 4.96 -3.06
CA GLY A 257 11.53 4.41 -3.99
C GLY A 257 12.95 4.73 -3.54
N SER A 258 13.92 3.94 -3.97
CA SER A 258 15.33 4.24 -3.79
C SER A 258 16.17 3.77 -4.97
N ASP A 259 17.22 4.51 -5.28
CA ASP A 259 18.16 4.22 -6.36
C ASP A 259 19.06 3.04 -5.98
N THR A 260 18.58 1.82 -6.20
CA THR A 260 19.30 0.58 -5.93
C THR A 260 18.80 -0.54 -6.82
N TYR A 261 19.67 -1.48 -7.18
CA TYR A 261 19.31 -2.71 -7.90
C TYR A 261 18.79 -3.82 -6.96
N ASP A 262 18.83 -3.62 -5.64
CA ASP A 262 18.24 -4.56 -4.67
C ASP A 262 16.73 -4.35 -4.60
N CYS A 263 15.95 -5.25 -5.19
CA CYS A 263 14.49 -5.20 -5.22
C CYS A 263 13.88 -4.98 -3.82
N LYS A 264 14.46 -5.57 -2.76
CA LYS A 264 13.95 -5.38 -1.41
C LYS A 264 14.03 -3.92 -0.98
N ARG A 265 15.15 -3.26 -1.26
CA ARG A 265 15.40 -1.85 -0.86
C ARG A 265 14.76 -0.87 -1.82
N MET A 266 14.66 -1.22 -3.11
CA MET A 266 14.04 -0.37 -4.12
C MET A 266 12.57 -0.07 -3.77
N PHE A 267 11.81 -1.11 -3.38
CA PHE A 267 10.37 -1.00 -3.15
C PHE A 267 9.99 -0.86 -1.68
N ASN A 268 10.90 -1.14 -0.75
CA ASN A 268 10.57 -1.18 0.67
C ASN A 268 11.64 -0.47 1.51
N PRO A 269 11.28 0.58 2.27
CA PRO A 269 12.22 1.25 3.15
C PRO A 269 12.74 0.29 4.23
N PRO A 270 14.00 0.48 4.67
CA PRO A 270 14.49 -0.18 5.88
C PRO A 270 13.55 0.10 7.07
N ASN A 271 13.42 -0.85 7.99
CA ASN A 271 12.49 -0.79 9.13
C ASN A 271 12.55 0.54 9.90
N ARG A 272 13.76 1.12 10.05
CA ARG A 272 13.97 2.42 10.73
C ARG A 272 13.23 3.61 10.07
N TYR A 273 12.92 3.52 8.78
CA TYR A 273 12.22 4.57 8.04
C TYR A 273 10.75 4.24 7.74
N LYS A 274 10.34 2.95 7.91
CA LYS A 274 9.00 2.45 7.61
C LYS A 274 7.92 3.33 8.23
N LYS A 275 8.00 3.56 9.54
CA LYS A 275 7.01 4.36 10.26
C LYS A 275 6.88 5.79 9.72
N ARG A 276 7.99 6.45 9.43
CA ARG A 276 7.97 7.83 8.89
C ARG A 276 7.27 7.91 7.54
N ILE A 277 7.54 6.94 6.65
CA ILE A 277 6.90 6.87 5.32
C ILE A 277 5.41 6.62 5.48
N ILE A 278 5.01 5.65 6.30
CA ILE A 278 3.61 5.34 6.56
C ILE A 278 2.88 6.56 7.14
N ASP A 279 3.42 7.22 8.15
CA ASP A 279 2.79 8.40 8.76
C ASP A 279 2.63 9.55 7.77
N GLN A 280 3.59 9.75 6.86
CA GLN A 280 3.50 10.74 5.78
C GLN A 280 2.34 10.40 4.84
N TRP A 281 2.28 9.16 4.35
CA TRP A 281 1.30 8.75 3.34
C TRP A 281 -0.11 8.57 3.91
N LYS A 282 -0.25 8.22 5.19
CA LYS A 282 -1.55 8.31 5.90
C LYS A 282 -2.12 9.73 5.79
N LYS A 283 -1.32 10.75 6.08
CA LYS A 283 -1.76 12.15 5.98
C LYS A 283 -2.19 12.51 4.57
N ILE A 284 -1.42 12.08 3.55
CA ILE A 284 -1.70 12.37 2.15
C ILE A 284 -3.00 11.70 1.70
N ILE A 285 -3.18 10.41 1.98
CA ILE A 285 -4.36 9.67 1.54
C ILE A 285 -5.63 10.17 2.27
N PHE A 286 -5.58 10.42 3.56
CA PHE A 286 -6.73 11.02 4.26
C PHE A 286 -7.03 12.43 3.76
N ALA A 287 -6.01 13.27 3.51
CA ALA A 287 -6.21 14.61 2.94
C ALA A 287 -6.74 14.58 1.49
N SER A 288 -6.67 13.45 0.79
CA SER A 288 -7.24 13.32 -0.55
C SER A 288 -8.76 13.12 -0.56
N LEU A 289 -9.37 12.91 0.62
CA LEU A 289 -10.81 12.77 0.78
C LEU A 289 -11.55 14.12 0.72
N ASP A 290 -10.83 15.23 0.95
CA ASP A 290 -11.31 16.60 0.83
C ASP A 290 -11.18 17.10 -0.64
#